data_78513a69184e34a819080cb12c577878
#
_entry.id   78513a69184e34a819080cb12c577878
#
_cell.length_a   1.000
_cell.length_b   1.000
_cell.length_c   1.000
_cell.angle_alpha   90.00
_cell.angle_beta   90.00
_cell.angle_gamma   90.00
#
_symmetry.space_group_name_H-M   'P 1'
#
loop_
_entity.id
_entity.type
_entity.pdbx_description
1 polymer ?
#
loop_
_entity_poly.entity_id
_entity_poly.type
_entity_poly.pdbx_seq_one_letter_code
_entity_poly.pdbx_strand_id
1 'polypeptide(L)'
;MVDWKDETRTLKVHLLELGADPASRSLVLPRTGRSETASFGYTITSTEPIDLRFIVCDGSQILQTVRFQGKPGGAFESFIETDISSLEETPRSFDFSLLVNDSLGGKASITSISEDDVRIDIFEGSDVDALRKEASDILRSVASKPTMAFDEALKELADVGSRTLAALRRWVKNWPATFDRVQLMTKVNALFPFEFLYDGPLPLRPDAPTCPQSATCLAAPRGTACCSLRASQEVFCPLGFLGLNVIVERHAWDVDQVHPLWLRRSEEFTKRKKLIGLKEIVFAASDRADLFNDDKDVLPEHKLARIADLTKEFGARALTWADWREAILRTVKPPSMAVLVPHVDGKKLYIGQSDAVFLSGLEMGKVSVAIVVGCNTADGEIAALSLPNFVMVEGNVRVVIAALTEVLGRHSNTAAKILGTKVREASQAANSTTVGELVTALRRDFLARGIVMGLVLIAVGDADVVLGGK
;
A
#
# COMPACT_ATOMS: atom_id res chain seq x y z
N MET A 1 -24.38 4.03 -8.03
CA MET A 1 -25.40 3.49 -7.10
C MET A 1 -24.83 2.18 -6.59
N VAL A 2 -24.52 2.08 -5.32
CA VAL A 2 -24.08 0.81 -4.71
C VAL A 2 -25.37 0.01 -4.52
N ASP A 3 -25.44 -1.16 -5.15
CA ASP A 3 -26.59 -2.05 -4.97
C ASP A 3 -26.42 -2.80 -3.65
N TRP A 4 -26.90 -2.19 -2.57
CA TRP A 4 -27.03 -2.92 -1.30
C TRP A 4 -28.20 -3.89 -1.42
N LYS A 5 -28.03 -5.08 -0.87
CA LYS A 5 -29.13 -6.05 -0.77
C LYS A 5 -30.19 -5.57 0.24
N ASP A 6 -29.74 -4.87 1.29
CA ASP A 6 -30.58 -4.37 2.35
C ASP A 6 -31.02 -2.92 2.09
N GLU A 7 -32.17 -2.52 2.62
CA GLU A 7 -32.69 -1.15 2.48
C GLU A 7 -31.90 -0.14 3.31
N THR A 8 -31.21 -0.58 4.36
CA THR A 8 -30.43 0.25 5.27
C THR A 8 -29.11 -0.41 5.63
N ARG A 9 -28.12 0.39 6.00
CA ARG A 9 -26.83 -0.04 6.52
C ARG A 9 -26.50 0.70 7.81
N THR A 10 -26.06 -0.02 8.81
CA THR A 10 -25.65 0.58 10.08
C THR A 10 -24.13 0.78 10.06
N LEU A 11 -23.71 2.03 10.16
CA LEU A 11 -22.33 2.44 10.30
C LEU A 11 -22.05 2.80 11.75
N LYS A 12 -20.79 2.75 12.16
CA LYS A 12 -20.32 3.29 13.45
C LYS A 12 -19.61 4.63 13.19
N VAL A 13 -19.89 5.60 14.03
CA VAL A 13 -19.13 6.87 14.08
C VAL A 13 -18.43 6.91 15.42
N HIS A 14 -17.14 7.12 15.39
CA HIS A 14 -16.30 7.25 16.56
C HIS A 14 -15.82 8.69 16.70
N LEU A 15 -15.93 9.27 17.88
CA LEU A 15 -15.29 10.52 18.27
C LEU A 15 -14.09 10.18 19.14
N LEU A 16 -12.93 10.63 18.70
CA LEU A 16 -11.64 10.36 19.33
C LEU A 16 -10.99 11.67 19.77
N GLU A 17 -10.43 11.64 20.95
CA GLU A 17 -9.52 12.64 21.47
C GLU A 17 -8.33 11.91 22.12
N LEU A 18 -7.13 12.43 21.88
CA LEU A 18 -5.93 11.84 22.45
C LEU A 18 -5.96 11.94 24.00
N GLY A 19 -5.80 10.79 24.66
CA GLY A 19 -5.82 10.70 26.11
C GLY A 19 -7.22 10.59 26.72
N ALA A 20 -8.28 10.54 25.90
CA ALA A 20 -9.66 10.30 26.35
C ALA A 20 -10.19 8.95 25.83
N ASP A 21 -11.19 8.40 26.50
CA ASP A 21 -11.88 7.21 26.02
C ASP A 21 -12.73 7.56 24.79
N PRO A 22 -12.70 6.74 23.74
CA PRO A 22 -13.48 6.94 22.53
C PRO A 22 -14.98 6.93 22.80
N ALA A 23 -15.72 7.87 22.21
CA ALA A 23 -17.18 7.83 22.20
C ALA A 23 -17.67 7.27 20.85
N SER A 24 -18.66 6.38 20.88
CA SER A 24 -19.18 5.73 19.69
C SER A 24 -20.69 5.89 19.57
N ARG A 25 -21.19 6.03 18.34
CA ARG A 25 -22.60 6.09 17.98
C ARG A 25 -22.86 5.30 16.70
N SER A 26 -24.02 4.69 16.62
CA SER A 26 -24.49 4.08 15.39
C SER A 26 -25.13 5.16 14.49
N LEU A 27 -24.97 4.98 13.19
CA LEU A 27 -25.53 5.82 12.14
C LEU A 27 -26.24 4.91 11.12
N VAL A 28 -27.53 5.08 10.97
CA VAL A 28 -28.27 4.35 9.95
C VAL A 28 -28.20 5.12 8.63
N LEU A 29 -27.67 4.47 7.62
CA LEU A 29 -27.58 4.99 6.26
C LEU A 29 -28.57 4.24 5.37
N PRO A 30 -29.67 4.88 4.90
CA PRO A 30 -30.59 4.26 3.97
C PRO A 30 -29.96 4.17 2.57
N ARG A 31 -30.43 3.20 1.78
CA ARG A 31 -30.01 3.01 0.39
C ARG A 31 -30.26 4.28 -0.46
N THR A 32 -31.35 4.95 -0.19
CA THR A 32 -31.72 6.21 -0.85
C THR A 32 -32.06 7.27 0.19
N GLY A 33 -31.58 8.49 -0.01
CA GLY A 33 -31.85 9.60 0.91
C GLY A 33 -30.66 9.94 1.81
N ARG A 34 -30.96 10.62 2.92
CA ARG A 34 -29.94 11.06 3.89
C ARG A 34 -29.84 10.06 5.04
N SER A 35 -28.65 9.94 5.58
CA SER A 35 -28.42 9.20 6.84
C SER A 35 -29.12 9.89 8.02
N GLU A 36 -29.29 9.14 9.10
CA GLU A 36 -29.51 9.72 10.42
C GLU A 36 -28.34 10.62 10.83
N THR A 37 -28.52 11.37 11.91
CA THR A 37 -27.46 12.23 12.46
C THR A 37 -26.91 11.59 13.73
N ALA A 38 -25.61 11.34 13.76
CA ALA A 38 -24.91 10.96 14.98
C ALA A 38 -24.48 12.23 15.73
N SER A 39 -24.97 12.42 16.96
CA SER A 39 -24.64 13.59 17.77
C SER A 39 -23.78 13.20 18.95
N PHE A 40 -22.73 13.99 19.21
CA PHE A 40 -21.82 13.82 20.35
C PHE A 40 -21.83 15.08 21.21
N GLY A 41 -22.00 14.90 22.50
CA GLY A 41 -21.76 15.95 23.48
C GLY A 41 -20.26 15.99 23.80
N TYR A 42 -19.66 17.16 23.71
CA TYR A 42 -18.28 17.38 24.10
C TYR A 42 -18.20 18.56 25.09
N THR A 43 -17.54 18.34 26.23
CA THR A 43 -17.38 19.37 27.25
C THR A 43 -15.94 19.87 27.25
N ILE A 44 -15.78 21.14 27.01
CA ILE A 44 -14.48 21.79 27.03
C ILE A 44 -14.07 21.99 28.51
N THR A 45 -13.02 21.30 28.92
CA THR A 45 -12.53 21.31 30.32
C THR A 45 -11.22 22.05 30.49
N SER A 46 -10.55 22.44 29.40
CA SER A 46 -9.27 23.13 29.43
C SER A 46 -9.25 24.33 28.49
N THR A 47 -8.24 25.16 28.59
CA THR A 47 -7.94 26.26 27.65
C THR A 47 -7.02 25.84 26.52
N GLU A 48 -6.57 24.60 26.53
CA GLU A 48 -5.71 24.03 25.51
C GLU A 48 -6.45 23.90 24.17
N PRO A 49 -5.75 23.92 23.04
CA PRO A 49 -6.34 23.65 21.75
C PRO A 49 -7.04 22.29 21.71
N ILE A 50 -8.21 22.28 21.11
CA ILE A 50 -9.04 21.08 20.91
C ILE A 50 -8.65 20.44 19.58
N ASP A 51 -8.44 19.13 19.58
CA ASP A 51 -8.18 18.32 18.38
C ASP A 51 -9.00 17.02 18.47
N LEU A 52 -10.14 17.03 17.83
CA LEU A 52 -11.05 15.89 17.78
C LEU A 52 -10.98 15.23 16.41
N ARG A 53 -11.14 13.92 16.40
CA ARG A 53 -11.25 13.16 15.17
C ARG A 53 -12.55 12.38 15.16
N PHE A 54 -13.28 12.50 14.07
CA PHE A 54 -14.43 11.67 13.77
C PHE A 54 -14.02 10.62 12.75
N ILE A 55 -14.34 9.37 13.00
CA ILE A 55 -14.10 8.27 12.08
C ILE A 55 -15.42 7.56 11.82
N VAL A 56 -15.78 7.44 10.55
CA VAL A 56 -16.94 6.67 10.10
C VAL A 56 -16.46 5.31 9.62
N CYS A 57 -17.02 4.25 10.21
CA CYS A 57 -16.64 2.88 9.92
C CYS A 57 -17.82 2.01 9.52
N ASP A 58 -17.53 1.00 8.68
CA ASP A 58 -18.38 -0.14 8.43
C ASP A 58 -17.67 -1.40 8.95
N GLY A 59 -18.11 -1.91 10.12
CA GLY A 59 -17.29 -2.84 10.90
C GLY A 59 -15.95 -2.21 11.27
N SER A 60 -14.86 -2.88 10.93
CA SER A 60 -13.49 -2.36 11.12
C SER A 60 -13.00 -1.50 9.93
N GLN A 61 -13.72 -1.45 8.82
CA GLN A 61 -13.33 -0.66 7.66
C GLN A 61 -13.53 0.83 7.92
N ILE A 62 -12.48 1.63 7.82
CA ILE A 62 -12.56 3.08 7.83
C ILE A 62 -13.08 3.55 6.47
N LEU A 63 -14.18 4.32 6.49
CA LEU A 63 -14.78 4.92 5.30
C LEU A 63 -14.39 6.38 5.15
N GLN A 64 -14.38 7.12 6.26
CA GLN A 64 -14.09 8.55 6.26
C GLN A 64 -13.49 8.96 7.60
N THR A 65 -12.55 9.90 7.56
CA THR A 65 -12.03 10.57 8.75
C THR A 65 -12.15 12.08 8.61
N VAL A 66 -12.59 12.72 9.68
CA VAL A 66 -12.71 14.18 9.76
C VAL A 66 -12.01 14.65 11.02
N ARG A 67 -11.11 15.60 10.87
CA ARG A 67 -10.45 16.27 11.98
C ARG A 67 -11.12 17.60 12.27
N PHE A 68 -11.33 17.89 13.54
CA PHE A 68 -11.96 19.11 14.01
C PHE A 68 -11.03 19.78 15.00
N GLN A 69 -10.52 20.95 14.65
CA GLN A 69 -9.54 21.66 15.45
C GLN A 69 -9.98 23.08 15.78
N GLY A 70 -9.61 23.55 16.97
CA GLY A 70 -9.92 24.92 17.38
C GLY A 70 -9.40 25.26 18.77
N LYS A 71 -9.69 26.48 19.19
CA LYS A 71 -9.40 26.93 20.56
C LYS A 71 -10.71 27.21 21.29
N PRO A 72 -10.80 26.92 22.59
CA PRO A 72 -11.95 27.31 23.39
C PRO A 72 -12.29 28.78 23.24
N GLY A 73 -13.57 29.08 22.91
CA GLY A 73 -14.03 30.44 22.64
C GLY A 73 -13.62 31.05 21.31
N GLY A 74 -12.92 30.32 20.46
CA GLY A 74 -12.50 30.72 19.11
C GLY A 74 -13.28 30.01 18.01
N ALA A 75 -12.83 30.20 16.76
CA ALA A 75 -13.34 29.46 15.61
C ALA A 75 -12.79 28.03 15.60
N PHE A 76 -13.62 27.11 15.07
CA PHE A 76 -13.23 25.74 14.81
C PHE A 76 -13.12 25.52 13.30
N GLU A 77 -12.15 24.72 12.91
CA GLU A 77 -11.94 24.30 11.54
C GLU A 77 -12.14 22.79 11.44
N SER A 78 -12.69 22.33 10.32
CA SER A 78 -12.88 20.92 10.05
C SER A 78 -12.18 20.52 8.75
N PHE A 79 -11.47 19.40 8.79
CA PHE A 79 -10.75 18.86 7.65
C PHE A 79 -11.16 17.41 7.43
N ILE A 80 -11.51 17.07 6.19
CA ILE A 80 -11.59 15.67 5.79
C ILE A 80 -10.17 15.20 5.50
N GLU A 81 -9.70 14.21 6.24
CA GLU A 81 -8.36 13.65 6.05
C GLU A 81 -8.40 12.51 5.04
N THR A 82 -9.42 11.67 5.11
CA THR A 82 -9.60 10.56 4.16
C THR A 82 -11.06 10.40 3.80
N ASP A 83 -11.30 9.97 2.57
CA ASP A 83 -12.62 9.68 2.07
C ASP A 83 -12.55 8.46 1.14
N ILE A 84 -13.17 7.36 1.57
CA ILE A 84 -13.30 6.15 0.77
C ILE A 84 -14.70 6.14 0.19
N SER A 85 -14.80 6.49 -1.07
CA SER A 85 -16.05 6.84 -1.75
C SER A 85 -16.95 5.66 -2.11
N SER A 86 -16.62 4.42 -1.77
CA SER A 86 -17.46 3.27 -2.16
C SER A 86 -17.84 2.38 -0.99
N LEU A 87 -19.08 2.44 -0.59
CA LEU A 87 -19.73 1.37 0.17
C LEU A 87 -20.09 0.23 -0.78
N GLU A 88 -19.63 -0.96 -0.48
CA GLU A 88 -19.86 -2.14 -1.29
C GLU A 88 -21.20 -2.81 -0.98
N GLU A 89 -21.74 -3.60 -1.95
CA GLU A 89 -22.94 -4.42 -1.75
C GLU A 89 -22.80 -5.38 -0.58
N THR A 90 -21.62 -5.99 -0.45
CA THR A 90 -21.28 -6.86 0.66
C THR A 90 -20.05 -6.28 1.31
N PRO A 91 -20.14 -5.82 2.57
CA PRO A 91 -18.96 -5.37 3.28
C PRO A 91 -17.98 -6.53 3.35
N ARG A 92 -16.79 -6.33 2.82
CA ARG A 92 -15.70 -7.24 3.15
C ARG A 92 -15.20 -6.77 4.49
N SER A 93 -15.36 -7.61 5.50
CA SER A 93 -14.85 -7.32 6.82
C SER A 93 -13.33 -7.26 6.76
N PHE A 94 -12.78 -6.09 7.10
CA PHE A 94 -11.41 -6.03 7.59
C PHE A 94 -11.42 -6.54 9.02
N ASP A 95 -10.45 -7.35 9.36
CA ASP A 95 -10.29 -7.82 10.75
C ASP A 95 -9.77 -6.68 11.62
N PHE A 96 -9.05 -5.74 10.99
CA PHE A 96 -8.35 -4.68 11.68
C PHE A 96 -8.03 -3.52 10.75
N SER A 97 -8.10 -2.29 11.28
CA SER A 97 -7.67 -1.09 10.56
C SER A 97 -6.74 -0.25 11.41
N LEU A 98 -5.72 0.33 10.76
CA LEU A 98 -4.79 1.26 11.36
C LEU A 98 -4.84 2.59 10.62
N LEU A 99 -4.99 3.68 11.37
CA LEU A 99 -4.86 5.03 10.87
C LEU A 99 -3.64 5.68 11.54
N VAL A 100 -2.62 5.97 10.73
CA VAL A 100 -1.36 6.56 11.20
C VAL A 100 -1.28 8.00 10.72
N ASN A 101 -1.27 8.94 11.64
CA ASN A 101 -1.30 10.37 11.35
C ASN A 101 -0.62 11.19 12.45
N ASP A 102 -0.42 12.49 12.19
CA ASP A 102 0.01 13.43 13.22
C ASP A 102 -1.17 13.84 14.09
N SER A 103 -0.90 13.98 15.36
CA SER A 103 -1.81 14.62 16.31
C SER A 103 -1.45 16.09 16.52
N LEU A 104 -2.17 16.74 17.42
CA LEU A 104 -1.87 18.11 17.84
C LEU A 104 -0.43 18.23 18.37
N GLY A 105 0.25 19.30 18.01
CA GLY A 105 1.64 19.53 18.43
C GLY A 105 2.69 18.74 17.65
N GLY A 106 2.32 18.15 16.50
CA GLY A 106 3.25 17.44 15.62
C GLY A 106 3.67 16.05 16.09
N LYS A 107 3.05 15.53 17.15
CA LYS A 107 3.27 14.15 17.58
C LYS A 107 2.50 13.20 16.69
N ALA A 108 3.13 12.13 16.26
CA ALA A 108 2.44 11.09 15.51
C ALA A 108 1.46 10.35 16.41
N SER A 109 0.30 10.00 15.87
CA SER A 109 -0.71 9.18 16.53
C SER A 109 -1.03 7.96 15.69
N ILE A 110 -1.41 6.88 16.36
CA ILE A 110 -1.93 5.68 15.74
C ILE A 110 -3.32 5.40 16.28
N THR A 111 -4.28 5.28 15.38
CA THR A 111 -5.63 4.82 15.73
C THR A 111 -5.80 3.42 15.21
N SER A 112 -6.24 2.53 16.08
CA SER A 112 -6.53 1.14 15.75
C SER A 112 -8.00 0.84 15.92
N ILE A 113 -8.58 0.15 14.96
CA ILE A 113 -10.01 -0.16 14.90
C ILE A 113 -10.16 -1.66 14.66
N SER A 114 -10.81 -2.33 15.59
CA SER A 114 -11.34 -3.68 15.45
C SER A 114 -12.86 -3.63 15.55
N GLU A 115 -13.53 -4.77 15.35
CA GLU A 115 -15.00 -4.82 15.35
C GLU A 115 -15.64 -4.20 16.61
N ASP A 116 -15.03 -4.42 17.77
CA ASP A 116 -15.59 -4.02 19.07
C ASP A 116 -14.77 -2.96 19.83
N ASP A 117 -13.58 -2.62 19.37
CA ASP A 117 -12.70 -1.71 20.09
C ASP A 117 -11.99 -0.72 19.18
N VAL A 118 -11.97 0.53 19.62
CA VAL A 118 -11.26 1.63 18.94
C VAL A 118 -10.33 2.29 19.94
N ARG A 119 -9.08 2.46 19.57
CA ARG A 119 -8.04 3.09 20.40
C ARG A 119 -7.29 4.14 19.62
N ILE A 120 -6.87 5.19 20.29
CA ILE A 120 -5.94 6.19 19.80
C ILE A 120 -4.81 6.34 20.79
N ASP A 121 -3.58 6.20 20.32
CA ASP A 121 -2.38 6.35 21.12
C ASP A 121 -1.35 7.23 20.40
N ILE A 122 -0.47 7.88 21.17
CA ILE A 122 0.72 8.51 20.61
C ILE A 122 1.73 7.40 20.31
N PHE A 123 2.34 7.46 19.13
CA PHE A 123 3.48 6.62 18.85
C PHE A 123 4.72 7.47 18.55
N GLU A 124 5.89 6.97 18.96
CA GLU A 124 7.14 7.66 18.70
C GLU A 124 7.57 7.36 17.25
N GLY A 125 7.20 8.26 16.33
CA GLY A 125 7.48 8.10 14.91
C GLY A 125 8.96 7.96 14.58
N SER A 126 9.85 8.54 15.40
CA SER A 126 11.31 8.41 15.26
C SER A 126 11.80 6.96 15.29
N ASP A 127 11.18 6.11 16.11
CA ASP A 127 11.56 4.69 16.20
C ASP A 127 11.15 3.94 14.93
N VAL A 128 9.96 4.23 14.40
CA VAL A 128 9.49 3.61 13.15
C VAL A 128 10.33 4.08 11.96
N ASP A 129 10.67 5.36 11.92
CA ASP A 129 11.52 5.93 10.86
C ASP A 129 12.93 5.32 10.88
N ALA A 130 13.52 5.13 12.05
CA ALA A 130 14.81 4.46 12.19
C ALA A 130 14.78 3.02 11.70
N LEU A 131 13.76 2.24 12.10
CA LEU A 131 13.58 0.86 11.67
C LEU A 131 13.28 0.75 10.17
N ARG A 132 12.50 1.67 9.61
CA ARG A 132 12.25 1.77 8.18
C ARG A 132 13.54 2.04 7.40
N LYS A 133 14.36 2.98 7.88
CA LYS A 133 15.66 3.29 7.27
C LYS A 133 16.58 2.06 7.30
N GLU A 134 16.65 1.37 8.43
CA GLU A 134 17.43 0.13 8.55
C GLU A 134 16.96 -0.93 7.53
N ALA A 135 15.66 -1.16 7.38
CA ALA A 135 15.12 -2.05 6.37
C ALA A 135 15.48 -1.61 4.93
N SER A 136 15.41 -0.31 4.65
CA SER A 136 15.79 0.24 3.34
C SER A 136 17.28 0.06 3.06
N ASP A 137 18.14 0.22 4.06
CA ASP A 137 19.58 0.05 3.93
C ASP A 137 19.96 -1.43 3.67
N ILE A 138 19.27 -2.39 4.32
CA ILE A 138 19.43 -3.84 4.04
C ILE A 138 19.06 -4.13 2.59
N LEU A 139 17.90 -3.66 2.12
CA LEU A 139 17.44 -3.87 0.75
C LEU A 139 18.37 -3.22 -0.29
N ARG A 140 18.88 -2.03 0.00
CA ARG A 140 19.88 -1.36 -0.83
C ARG A 140 21.18 -2.16 -0.88
N SER A 141 21.61 -2.75 0.24
CA SER A 141 22.80 -3.60 0.30
C SER A 141 22.63 -4.84 -0.57
N VAL A 142 21.48 -5.49 -0.56
CA VAL A 142 21.17 -6.63 -1.44
C VAL A 142 21.22 -6.24 -2.92
N ALA A 143 20.69 -5.05 -3.27
CA ALA A 143 20.67 -4.58 -4.64
C ALA A 143 22.04 -4.12 -5.16
N SER A 144 22.90 -3.59 -4.28
CA SER A 144 24.22 -3.01 -4.64
C SER A 144 25.41 -3.92 -4.38
N LYS A 145 25.26 -4.94 -3.54
CA LYS A 145 26.32 -5.86 -3.16
C LYS A 145 25.89 -7.30 -3.43
N PRO A 146 26.38 -7.93 -4.50
CA PRO A 146 26.04 -9.32 -4.83
C PRO A 146 26.58 -10.34 -3.80
N THR A 147 27.30 -9.87 -2.80
CA THR A 147 27.90 -10.71 -1.75
C THR A 147 26.95 -10.96 -0.56
N MET A 148 25.88 -10.19 -0.39
CA MET A 148 24.91 -10.46 0.66
C MET A 148 23.99 -11.60 0.22
N ALA A 149 24.06 -12.72 0.92
CA ALA A 149 23.23 -13.87 0.62
C ALA A 149 21.74 -13.52 0.85
N PHE A 150 20.86 -14.02 -0.03
CA PHE A 150 19.41 -13.83 0.06
C PHE A 150 18.87 -14.19 1.45
N ASP A 151 19.32 -15.33 2.00
CA ASP A 151 18.89 -15.81 3.32
C ASP A 151 19.35 -14.90 4.47
N GLU A 152 20.53 -14.31 4.36
CA GLU A 152 21.07 -13.36 5.33
C GLU A 152 20.22 -12.09 5.34
N ALA A 153 19.96 -11.53 4.18
CA ALA A 153 19.09 -10.34 4.04
C ALA A 153 17.68 -10.57 4.60
N LEU A 154 17.08 -11.74 4.35
CA LEU A 154 15.77 -12.07 4.91
C LEU A 154 15.78 -12.17 6.44
N LYS A 155 16.84 -12.71 7.04
CA LYS A 155 16.97 -12.80 8.50
C LYS A 155 17.15 -11.42 9.14
N GLU A 156 17.97 -10.55 8.54
CA GLU A 156 18.14 -9.17 9.00
C GLU A 156 16.81 -8.39 8.89
N LEU A 157 16.11 -8.51 7.78
CA LEU A 157 14.79 -7.91 7.61
C LEU A 157 13.76 -8.45 8.62
N ALA A 158 13.84 -9.75 8.96
CA ALA A 158 12.95 -10.35 9.95
C ALA A 158 13.23 -9.83 11.36
N ASP A 159 14.50 -9.58 11.70
CA ASP A 159 14.86 -8.96 12.98
C ASP A 159 14.30 -7.54 13.07
N VAL A 160 14.50 -6.72 12.06
CA VAL A 160 13.91 -5.37 11.97
C VAL A 160 12.37 -5.45 12.05
N GLY A 161 11.76 -6.36 11.31
CA GLY A 161 10.32 -6.57 11.30
C GLY A 161 9.75 -7.01 12.65
N SER A 162 10.47 -7.87 13.37
CA SER A 162 10.10 -8.33 14.72
C SER A 162 10.20 -7.21 15.75
N ARG A 163 11.27 -6.42 15.72
CA ARG A 163 11.43 -5.23 16.59
C ARG A 163 10.33 -4.20 16.31
N THR A 164 10.01 -3.96 15.05
CA THR A 164 8.92 -3.06 14.65
C THR A 164 7.57 -3.56 15.16
N LEU A 165 7.28 -4.85 15.00
CA LEU A 165 6.04 -5.46 15.50
C LEU A 165 5.94 -5.38 17.04
N ALA A 166 7.04 -5.63 17.74
CA ALA A 166 7.08 -5.50 19.20
C ALA A 166 6.82 -4.05 19.67
N ALA A 167 7.36 -3.06 18.95
CA ALA A 167 7.07 -1.66 19.21
C ALA A 167 5.59 -1.34 18.97
N LEU A 168 5.02 -1.78 17.85
CA LEU A 168 3.60 -1.58 17.54
C LEU A 168 2.66 -2.18 18.56
N ARG A 169 2.89 -3.40 19.00
CA ARG A 169 2.09 -4.08 20.01
C ARG A 169 2.09 -3.35 21.38
N ARG A 170 3.06 -2.47 21.63
CA ARG A 170 3.08 -1.60 22.81
C ARG A 170 2.11 -0.43 22.65
N TRP A 171 1.95 0.11 21.43
CA TRP A 171 1.05 1.24 21.16
C TRP A 171 -0.36 0.76 20.80
N VAL A 172 -0.48 -0.31 20.04
CA VAL A 172 -1.76 -0.87 19.59
C VAL A 172 -2.19 -1.97 20.55
N LYS A 173 -2.88 -1.59 21.64
CA LYS A 173 -3.27 -2.53 22.71
C LYS A 173 -4.33 -3.54 22.29
N ASN A 174 -5.13 -3.20 21.28
CA ASN A 174 -6.15 -4.09 20.70
C ASN A 174 -5.64 -4.85 19.47
N TRP A 175 -4.34 -5.11 19.39
CA TRP A 175 -3.76 -5.92 18.31
C TRP A 175 -4.38 -7.31 18.28
N PRO A 176 -5.04 -7.72 17.16
CA PRO A 176 -5.70 -9.01 17.11
C PRO A 176 -4.70 -10.16 17.13
N ALA A 177 -5.11 -11.29 17.72
CA ALA A 177 -4.26 -12.49 17.78
C ALA A 177 -4.04 -13.09 16.38
N THR A 178 -5.05 -13.02 15.53
CA THR A 178 -5.01 -13.47 14.13
C THR A 178 -5.81 -12.51 13.27
N PHE A 179 -5.36 -12.30 12.06
CA PHE A 179 -6.08 -11.52 11.04
C PHE A 179 -5.59 -11.89 9.63
N ASP A 180 -6.49 -11.84 8.69
CA ASP A 180 -6.24 -12.13 7.28
C ASP A 180 -6.23 -10.87 6.40
N ARG A 181 -6.91 -9.82 6.88
CA ARG A 181 -7.11 -8.59 6.11
C ARG A 181 -6.95 -7.38 7.01
N VAL A 182 -6.11 -6.45 6.58
CA VAL A 182 -5.88 -5.19 7.29
C VAL A 182 -6.05 -4.02 6.34
N GLN A 183 -6.70 -2.97 6.83
CA GLN A 183 -6.72 -1.68 6.17
C GLN A 183 -5.70 -0.77 6.85
N LEU A 184 -4.85 -0.15 6.05
CA LEU A 184 -3.82 0.76 6.51
C LEU A 184 -3.99 2.12 5.83
N MET A 185 -4.26 3.12 6.64
CA MET A 185 -4.40 4.50 6.20
C MET A 185 -3.28 5.33 6.79
N THR A 186 -2.49 5.97 5.93
CA THR A 186 -1.31 6.73 6.38
C THR A 186 -1.23 8.07 5.66
N LYS A 187 -0.66 9.09 6.31
CA LYS A 187 -0.17 10.25 5.58
C LYS A 187 0.94 9.86 4.62
N VAL A 188 1.07 10.61 3.54
CA VAL A 188 2.07 10.34 2.48
C VAL A 188 3.49 10.29 3.04
N ASN A 189 3.75 11.11 4.06
CA ASN A 189 5.04 11.19 4.75
C ASN A 189 5.17 10.24 5.96
N ALA A 190 4.09 9.57 6.36
CA ALA A 190 4.09 8.63 7.49
C ALA A 190 4.10 7.18 6.98
N LEU A 191 5.09 6.84 6.18
CA LEU A 191 5.22 5.51 5.61
C LEU A 191 5.37 4.44 6.70
N PHE A 192 4.40 3.53 6.74
CA PHE A 192 4.39 2.43 7.69
C PHE A 192 4.64 1.11 6.97
N PRO A 193 5.78 0.43 7.23
CA PRO A 193 6.18 -0.77 6.49
C PRO A 193 5.51 -2.04 7.03
N PHE A 194 4.17 -2.11 7.00
CA PHE A 194 3.40 -3.22 7.55
C PHE A 194 3.79 -4.57 6.94
N GLU A 195 4.13 -4.60 5.68
CA GLU A 195 4.48 -5.79 4.94
C GLU A 195 5.77 -6.46 5.43
N PHE A 196 6.67 -5.67 6.04
CA PHE A 196 7.92 -6.15 6.64
C PHE A 196 7.76 -6.68 8.06
N LEU A 197 6.63 -6.44 8.71
CA LEU A 197 6.41 -6.93 10.06
C LEU A 197 6.58 -8.45 10.09
N TYR A 198 7.36 -8.93 11.04
CA TYR A 198 7.67 -10.34 11.19
C TYR A 198 7.06 -10.88 12.48
N ASP A 199 6.12 -11.82 12.35
CA ASP A 199 5.37 -12.46 13.45
C ASP A 199 5.74 -13.95 13.59
N GLY A 200 6.92 -14.33 13.13
CA GLY A 200 7.49 -15.66 13.35
C GLY A 200 8.49 -15.67 14.50
N PRO A 201 8.82 -16.84 15.04
CA PRO A 201 9.95 -16.97 15.94
C PRO A 201 11.23 -16.68 15.16
N LEU A 202 12.07 -15.80 15.71
CA LEU A 202 13.42 -15.62 15.19
C LEU A 202 14.28 -16.83 15.58
N PRO A 203 15.21 -17.28 14.72
CA PRO A 203 16.09 -18.36 15.06
C PRO A 203 17.02 -17.98 16.21
N LEU A 204 17.33 -18.95 17.07
CA LEU A 204 18.24 -18.75 18.20
C LEU A 204 19.69 -18.48 17.76
N ARG A 205 20.05 -18.93 16.56
CA ARG A 205 21.41 -18.81 16.03
C ARG A 205 21.38 -18.00 14.73
N PRO A 206 22.32 -17.05 14.55
CA PRO A 206 22.42 -16.27 13.31
C PRO A 206 22.65 -17.14 12.06
N ASP A 207 23.38 -18.26 12.22
CA ASP A 207 23.70 -19.22 11.15
C ASP A 207 22.60 -20.28 10.93
N ALA A 208 21.46 -20.20 11.63
CA ALA A 208 20.36 -21.14 11.45
C ALA A 208 19.94 -21.20 9.96
N PRO A 209 19.70 -22.40 9.42
CA PRO A 209 19.32 -22.53 8.02
C PRO A 209 17.92 -21.98 7.78
N THR A 210 17.66 -21.53 6.55
CA THR A 210 16.28 -21.26 6.10
C THR A 210 15.50 -22.58 6.03
N CYS A 211 14.23 -22.52 6.42
CA CYS A 211 13.34 -23.69 6.40
C CYS A 211 13.41 -24.41 5.04
N PRO A 212 13.78 -25.71 5.02
CA PRO A 212 13.96 -26.45 3.77
C PRO A 212 12.67 -26.59 2.97
N GLN A 213 11.51 -26.40 3.60
CA GLN A 213 10.19 -26.42 2.95
C GLN A 213 9.73 -25.01 2.52
N SER A 214 10.55 -23.97 2.73
CA SER A 214 10.16 -22.57 2.47
C SER A 214 9.68 -22.35 1.04
N ALA A 215 10.38 -22.87 0.04
CA ALA A 215 10.00 -22.75 -1.36
C ALA A 215 8.63 -23.39 -1.67
N THR A 216 8.37 -24.59 -1.13
CA THR A 216 7.08 -25.27 -1.27
C THR A 216 5.96 -24.49 -0.57
N CYS A 217 6.24 -24.01 0.64
CA CYS A 217 5.26 -23.23 1.39
C CYS A 217 4.97 -21.88 0.75
N LEU A 218 5.96 -21.21 0.17
CA LEU A 218 5.79 -19.96 -0.56
C LEU A 218 4.98 -20.16 -1.86
N ALA A 219 5.17 -21.28 -2.55
CA ALA A 219 4.42 -21.61 -3.75
C ALA A 219 2.97 -22.04 -3.46
N ALA A 220 2.68 -22.51 -2.24
CA ALA A 220 1.33 -22.91 -1.86
C ALA A 220 0.38 -21.70 -1.76
N PRO A 221 -0.94 -21.86 -1.99
CA PRO A 221 -1.91 -20.79 -1.77
C PRO A 221 -1.86 -20.24 -0.35
N ARG A 222 -2.19 -18.95 -0.19
CA ARG A 222 -2.33 -18.32 1.12
C ARG A 222 -3.35 -19.09 1.99
N GLY A 223 -3.07 -19.20 3.28
CA GLY A 223 -3.94 -19.94 4.21
C GLY A 223 -3.78 -21.45 4.20
N THR A 224 -2.98 -22.01 3.27
CA THR A 224 -2.65 -23.43 3.30
C THR A 224 -1.77 -23.73 4.51
N ALA A 225 -2.08 -24.80 5.23
CA ALA A 225 -1.25 -25.26 6.33
C ALA A 225 0.20 -25.47 5.85
N CYS A 226 1.10 -24.77 6.50
CA CYS A 226 2.52 -24.86 6.21
C CYS A 226 3.19 -25.95 7.05
N CYS A 227 4.47 -26.12 6.88
CA CYS A 227 5.24 -27.11 7.63
C CYS A 227 5.22 -26.83 9.15
N SER A 228 5.41 -27.88 9.95
CA SER A 228 5.52 -27.80 11.41
C SER A 228 6.72 -26.98 11.88
N LEU A 229 7.71 -26.74 11.01
CA LEU A 229 8.92 -25.99 11.31
C LEU A 229 8.70 -24.48 11.45
N ARG A 230 7.52 -23.96 11.04
CA ARG A 230 7.21 -22.53 11.17
C ARG A 230 7.30 -22.01 12.62
N ALA A 231 7.01 -22.85 13.58
CA ALA A 231 7.09 -22.52 15.01
C ALA A 231 8.47 -22.83 15.64
N SER A 232 9.43 -23.38 14.87
CA SER A 232 10.74 -23.76 15.36
C SER A 232 11.69 -22.56 15.37
N GLN A 233 12.51 -22.46 16.40
CA GLN A 233 13.63 -21.51 16.46
C GLN A 233 14.95 -22.09 15.92
N GLU A 234 14.94 -23.33 15.44
CA GLU A 234 16.12 -23.97 14.84
C GLU A 234 16.30 -23.59 13.36
N VAL A 235 15.22 -23.09 12.72
CA VAL A 235 15.23 -22.68 11.31
C VAL A 235 14.59 -21.31 11.17
N PHE A 236 15.01 -20.56 10.17
CA PHE A 236 14.36 -19.33 9.76
C PHE A 236 13.19 -19.62 8.81
N CYS A 237 12.00 -19.14 9.09
CA CYS A 237 10.82 -19.30 8.23
C CYS A 237 10.40 -17.97 7.59
N PRO A 238 10.56 -17.77 6.27
CA PRO A 238 10.15 -16.53 5.60
C PRO A 238 8.66 -16.20 5.75
N LEU A 239 7.81 -17.21 5.95
CA LEU A 239 6.37 -17.00 6.15
C LEU A 239 5.99 -16.29 7.45
N GLY A 240 6.97 -15.93 8.30
CA GLY A 240 6.75 -15.04 9.41
C GLY A 240 6.43 -13.59 9.01
N PHE A 241 6.81 -13.17 7.80
CA PHE A 241 6.46 -11.83 7.31
C PHE A 241 4.95 -11.69 7.08
N LEU A 242 4.33 -10.66 7.66
CA LEU A 242 2.89 -10.43 7.54
C LEU A 242 2.47 -10.20 6.09
N GLY A 243 3.26 -9.47 5.32
CA GLY A 243 3.01 -9.19 3.90
C GLY A 243 2.88 -10.43 3.01
N LEU A 244 3.29 -11.61 3.47
CA LEU A 244 3.15 -12.87 2.74
C LEU A 244 1.85 -13.62 3.08
N ASN A 245 1.16 -13.21 4.13
CA ASN A 245 0.00 -13.94 4.66
C ASN A 245 -1.24 -13.06 4.78
N VAL A 246 -1.07 -11.75 4.93
CA VAL A 246 -2.13 -10.78 5.16
C VAL A 246 -2.39 -9.97 3.90
N ILE A 247 -3.65 -9.80 3.54
CA ILE A 247 -4.07 -8.85 2.52
C ILE A 247 -4.05 -7.46 3.15
N VAL A 248 -3.24 -6.58 2.60
CA VAL A 248 -3.12 -5.18 3.05
C VAL A 248 -3.78 -4.28 2.02
N GLU A 249 -4.85 -3.59 2.43
CA GLU A 249 -5.41 -2.46 1.70
C GLU A 249 -4.75 -1.18 2.22
N ARG A 250 -4.17 -0.42 1.33
CA ARG A 250 -3.41 0.76 1.71
C ARG A 250 -3.99 2.01 1.06
N HIS A 251 -4.26 3.01 1.88
CA HIS A 251 -4.61 4.35 1.43
C HIS A 251 -3.62 5.35 2.01
N ALA A 252 -3.26 6.34 1.21
CA ALA A 252 -2.43 7.45 1.66
C ALA A 252 -3.16 8.77 1.37
N TRP A 253 -2.92 9.78 2.19
CA TRP A 253 -3.41 11.13 1.93
C TRP A 253 -2.31 12.17 2.10
N ASP A 254 -2.43 13.26 1.37
CA ASP A 254 -1.55 14.40 1.47
C ASP A 254 -2.24 15.50 2.29
N VAL A 255 -1.54 16.02 3.28
CA VAL A 255 -2.07 17.05 4.20
C VAL A 255 -2.33 18.37 3.48
N ASP A 256 -1.55 18.63 2.44
CA ASP A 256 -1.64 19.87 1.66
C ASP A 256 -2.76 19.83 0.61
N GLN A 257 -3.37 18.67 0.40
CA GLN A 257 -4.53 18.52 -0.49
C GLN A 257 -5.81 18.69 0.32
N VAL A 258 -6.43 19.86 0.18
CA VAL A 258 -7.79 20.09 0.72
C VAL A 258 -8.77 19.28 -0.12
N HIS A 259 -9.15 18.12 0.38
CA HIS A 259 -10.25 17.36 -0.23
C HIS A 259 -11.56 18.12 0.03
N PRO A 260 -12.32 18.47 -1.01
CA PRO A 260 -13.62 19.07 -0.81
C PRO A 260 -14.53 18.08 -0.06
N LEU A 261 -15.42 18.60 0.80
CA LEU A 261 -16.45 17.87 1.58
C LEU A 261 -17.42 17.02 0.72
N TRP A 262 -17.16 16.86 -0.57
CA TRP A 262 -18.00 16.17 -1.51
C TRP A 262 -17.48 14.75 -1.72
N LEU A 263 -18.21 13.78 -1.23
CA LEU A 263 -18.16 12.41 -1.75
C LEU A 263 -18.30 12.51 -3.28
N ARG A 264 -17.20 12.43 -4.01
CA ARG A 264 -17.24 12.22 -5.44
C ARG A 264 -17.80 10.82 -5.69
N ARG A 265 -19.11 10.68 -5.67
CA ARG A 265 -19.78 9.57 -6.33
C ARG A 265 -19.59 9.75 -7.83
N SER A 266 -18.44 9.37 -8.36
CA SER A 266 -18.40 9.17 -9.78
C SER A 266 -19.05 7.81 -10.06
N GLU A 267 -20.15 7.80 -10.82
CA GLU A 267 -20.76 6.55 -11.35
C GLU A 267 -19.73 5.70 -12.11
N GLU A 268 -18.66 6.31 -12.60
CA GLU A 268 -17.53 5.63 -13.21
C GLU A 268 -16.71 4.79 -12.22
N PHE A 269 -16.62 5.16 -10.95
CA PHE A 269 -15.93 4.40 -9.93
C PHE A 269 -16.61 3.05 -9.66
N THR A 270 -17.91 3.03 -9.53
CA THR A 270 -18.66 1.79 -9.28
C THR A 270 -18.63 0.81 -10.45
N LYS A 271 -18.57 1.30 -11.70
CA LYS A 271 -18.49 0.45 -12.90
C LYS A 271 -17.14 -0.24 -13.11
N ARG A 272 -16.09 0.17 -12.40
CA ARG A 272 -14.72 -0.35 -12.58
C ARG A 272 -14.28 -1.39 -11.56
N LYS A 273 -15.19 -1.94 -10.75
CA LYS A 273 -14.82 -2.95 -9.73
C LYS A 273 -14.28 -4.24 -10.32
N LYS A 274 -14.73 -4.58 -11.52
CA LYS A 274 -14.28 -5.78 -12.23
C LYS A 274 -13.47 -5.38 -13.44
N LEU A 275 -12.18 -5.69 -13.41
CA LEU A 275 -11.23 -5.38 -14.46
C LEU A 275 -11.01 -6.63 -15.32
N ILE A 276 -11.59 -6.63 -16.50
CA ILE A 276 -11.51 -7.74 -17.45
C ILE A 276 -10.69 -7.30 -18.66
N GLY A 277 -9.70 -8.10 -19.02
CA GLY A 277 -9.00 -7.97 -20.29
C GLY A 277 -8.16 -6.69 -20.39
N LEU A 278 -7.34 -6.39 -19.39
CA LEU A 278 -6.36 -5.29 -19.43
C LEU A 278 -5.33 -5.58 -20.53
N LYS A 279 -5.67 -5.27 -21.79
CA LYS A 279 -4.84 -5.57 -22.97
C LYS A 279 -3.99 -4.41 -23.42
N GLU A 280 -4.56 -3.22 -23.38
CA GLU A 280 -3.90 -2.02 -23.85
C GLU A 280 -3.03 -1.45 -22.73
N ILE A 281 -1.73 -1.53 -22.93
CA ILE A 281 -0.72 -1.10 -21.95
C ILE A 281 0.03 0.09 -22.52
N VAL A 282 0.27 1.08 -21.69
CA VAL A 282 1.27 2.14 -21.94
C VAL A 282 2.47 1.87 -21.05
N PHE A 283 3.66 1.99 -21.60
CA PHE A 283 4.91 1.69 -20.92
C PHE A 283 5.93 2.81 -21.10
N ALA A 284 6.52 3.25 -19.99
CA ALA A 284 7.68 4.15 -20.00
C ALA A 284 8.71 3.71 -18.95
N ALA A 285 9.97 3.96 -19.23
CA ALA A 285 11.07 3.69 -18.33
C ALA A 285 12.19 4.71 -18.52
N SER A 286 12.92 5.02 -17.45
CA SER A 286 14.17 5.75 -17.52
C SER A 286 15.30 4.84 -17.99
N ASP A 287 16.20 5.33 -18.85
CA ASP A 287 17.38 4.59 -19.29
C ASP A 287 18.32 4.24 -18.12
N ARG A 288 18.22 5.00 -17.02
CA ARG A 288 18.95 4.70 -15.77
C ARG A 288 18.58 3.34 -15.16
N ALA A 289 17.39 2.81 -15.47
CA ALA A 289 17.00 1.48 -15.00
C ALA A 289 17.86 0.35 -15.55
N ASP A 290 18.57 0.56 -16.66
CA ASP A 290 19.52 -0.42 -17.22
C ASP A 290 20.99 -0.15 -16.80
N LEU A 291 21.28 1.04 -16.23
CA LEU A 291 22.67 1.42 -15.89
C LEU A 291 23.23 0.68 -14.67
N PHE A 292 22.38 0.29 -13.74
CA PHE A 292 22.81 -0.50 -12.60
C PHE A 292 22.78 -1.98 -13.00
N ASN A 293 23.93 -2.51 -13.26
CA ASN A 293 24.33 -3.91 -13.27
C ASN A 293 25.25 -4.24 -14.42
N ASP A 294 26.51 -4.26 -14.14
CA ASP A 294 27.42 -5.13 -14.88
C ASP A 294 26.93 -6.56 -14.68
N ASP A 295 26.89 -7.36 -15.78
CA ASP A 295 26.43 -8.76 -15.77
C ASP A 295 27.21 -9.69 -14.80
N LYS A 296 28.21 -9.14 -14.10
CA LYS A 296 29.02 -9.82 -13.09
C LYS A 296 28.34 -9.96 -11.73
N ASP A 297 27.31 -9.15 -11.46
CA ASP A 297 26.68 -9.01 -10.15
C ASP A 297 25.36 -9.77 -10.03
N VAL A 298 24.94 -10.46 -11.07
CA VAL A 298 23.70 -11.24 -11.10
C VAL A 298 24.02 -12.67 -10.66
N LEU A 299 23.38 -13.13 -9.60
CA LEU A 299 23.33 -14.56 -9.30
C LEU A 299 22.89 -15.30 -10.58
N PRO A 300 23.63 -16.33 -11.03
CA PRO A 300 23.42 -16.98 -12.33
C PRO A 300 21.98 -17.45 -12.59
N GLU A 301 21.22 -17.67 -11.54
CA GLU A 301 19.85 -18.16 -11.54
C GLU A 301 18.81 -17.04 -11.82
N HIS A 302 19.19 -15.78 -11.72
CA HIS A 302 18.26 -14.65 -11.86
C HIS A 302 18.75 -13.66 -12.92
N LYS A 303 18.40 -13.92 -14.18
CA LYS A 303 18.57 -12.91 -15.23
C LYS A 303 17.61 -11.75 -14.97
N LEU A 304 18.15 -10.65 -14.46
CA LEU A 304 17.39 -9.43 -14.28
C LEU A 304 16.99 -8.86 -15.65
N ALA A 305 15.72 -8.45 -15.77
CA ALA A 305 15.16 -7.91 -17.00
C ALA A 305 15.83 -6.58 -17.38
N ARG A 306 15.96 -6.34 -18.68
CA ARG A 306 16.36 -5.05 -19.28
C ARG A 306 15.13 -4.33 -19.80
N ILE A 307 15.26 -3.04 -20.08
CA ILE A 307 14.19 -2.26 -20.73
C ILE A 307 13.76 -2.91 -22.03
N ALA A 308 14.69 -3.53 -22.79
CA ALA A 308 14.37 -4.27 -24.00
C ALA A 308 13.41 -5.46 -23.75
N ASP A 309 13.51 -6.12 -22.61
CA ASP A 309 12.60 -7.20 -22.23
C ASP A 309 11.20 -6.67 -21.93
N LEU A 310 11.09 -5.49 -21.30
CA LEU A 310 9.81 -4.82 -21.06
C LEU A 310 9.18 -4.36 -22.37
N THR A 311 9.99 -3.81 -23.28
CA THR A 311 9.53 -3.41 -24.63
C THR A 311 8.97 -4.60 -25.41
N LYS A 312 9.61 -5.76 -25.30
CA LYS A 312 9.10 -7.00 -25.91
C LYS A 312 7.78 -7.45 -25.30
N GLU A 313 7.59 -7.23 -23.99
CA GLU A 313 6.43 -7.67 -23.25
C GLU A 313 5.23 -6.72 -23.39
N PHE A 314 5.47 -5.42 -23.31
CA PHE A 314 4.43 -4.39 -23.22
C PHE A 314 4.24 -3.56 -24.48
N GLY A 315 5.12 -3.68 -25.46
CA GLY A 315 5.09 -2.90 -26.68
C GLY A 315 6.04 -1.70 -26.65
N ALA A 316 5.84 -0.75 -27.57
CA ALA A 316 6.70 0.41 -27.71
C ALA A 316 6.76 1.24 -26.43
N ARG A 317 7.99 1.56 -26.01
CA ARG A 317 8.26 2.42 -24.85
C ARG A 317 8.06 3.89 -25.23
N ALA A 318 7.33 4.65 -24.45
CA ALA A 318 7.35 6.10 -24.49
C ALA A 318 8.75 6.59 -24.08
N LEU A 319 9.40 7.36 -24.93
CA LEU A 319 10.76 7.88 -24.71
C LEU A 319 10.74 9.27 -24.08
N THR A 320 9.63 10.01 -24.29
CA THR A 320 9.41 11.35 -23.79
C THR A 320 8.05 11.42 -23.08
N TRP A 321 7.86 12.44 -22.26
CA TRP A 321 6.55 12.71 -21.65
C TRP A 321 5.51 13.16 -22.68
N ALA A 322 5.95 13.69 -23.82
CA ALA A 322 5.05 13.96 -24.95
C ALA A 322 4.52 12.65 -25.55
N ASP A 323 5.40 11.65 -25.80
CA ASP A 323 5.00 10.32 -26.28
C ASP A 323 4.06 9.64 -25.27
N TRP A 324 4.38 9.76 -23.97
CA TRP A 324 3.52 9.23 -22.89
C TRP A 324 2.14 9.85 -22.96
N ARG A 325 2.05 11.18 -23.04
CA ARG A 325 0.79 11.91 -23.09
C ARG A 325 -0.04 11.53 -24.32
N GLU A 326 0.59 11.45 -25.49
CA GLU A 326 -0.08 10.98 -26.69
C GLU A 326 -0.65 9.57 -26.53
N ALA A 327 0.15 8.64 -25.99
CA ALA A 327 -0.25 7.26 -25.76
C ALA A 327 -1.37 7.13 -24.72
N ILE A 328 -1.29 7.88 -23.62
CA ILE A 328 -2.25 7.79 -22.50
C ILE A 328 -3.62 8.41 -22.83
N LEU A 329 -3.64 9.45 -23.65
CA LEU A 329 -4.85 10.19 -24.05
C LEU A 329 -5.49 9.67 -25.33
N ARG A 330 -4.92 8.66 -25.99
CA ARG A 330 -5.49 8.13 -27.22
C ARG A 330 -6.93 7.64 -26.98
N THR A 331 -7.82 7.99 -27.91
CA THR A 331 -9.26 7.67 -27.83
C THR A 331 -9.58 6.29 -28.42
N VAL A 332 -8.81 5.84 -29.40
CA VAL A 332 -8.96 4.52 -30.03
C VAL A 332 -8.13 3.53 -29.24
N LYS A 333 -8.78 2.53 -28.63
CA LYS A 333 -8.15 1.56 -27.71
C LYS A 333 -7.34 2.26 -26.62
N PRO A 334 -8.00 3.02 -25.72
CA PRO A 334 -7.28 3.72 -24.65
C PRO A 334 -6.55 2.73 -23.75
N PRO A 335 -5.39 3.08 -23.22
CA PRO A 335 -4.68 2.22 -22.26
C PRO A 335 -5.55 1.94 -21.05
N SER A 336 -5.60 0.69 -20.63
CA SER A 336 -6.28 0.23 -19.43
C SER A 336 -5.31 -0.04 -18.27
N MET A 337 -4.03 -0.20 -18.60
CA MET A 337 -2.94 -0.41 -17.65
C MET A 337 -1.74 0.48 -18.02
N ALA A 338 -1.08 1.03 -17.03
CA ALA A 338 0.18 1.75 -17.16
C ALA A 338 1.30 1.03 -16.44
N VAL A 339 2.47 0.98 -17.07
CA VAL A 339 3.71 0.48 -16.45
C VAL A 339 4.74 1.60 -16.54
N LEU A 340 5.14 2.11 -15.37
CA LEU A 340 6.07 3.22 -15.26
C LEU A 340 7.27 2.81 -14.41
N VAL A 341 8.47 2.90 -15.02
CA VAL A 341 9.75 2.64 -14.34
C VAL A 341 10.56 3.94 -14.39
N PRO A 342 10.20 4.95 -13.61
CA PRO A 342 10.82 6.25 -13.65
C PRO A 342 12.10 6.26 -12.82
N HIS A 343 12.97 7.21 -13.13
CA HIS A 343 13.92 7.73 -12.17
C HIS A 343 13.28 8.92 -11.48
N VAL A 344 13.30 8.94 -10.16
CA VAL A 344 12.68 9.99 -9.34
C VAL A 344 13.78 10.84 -8.72
N ASP A 345 13.70 12.16 -8.87
CA ASP A 345 14.58 13.12 -8.23
C ASP A 345 13.74 14.27 -7.64
N GLY A 346 13.58 14.26 -6.34
CA GLY A 346 12.62 15.14 -5.65
C GLY A 346 11.20 14.98 -6.23
N LYS A 347 10.61 16.08 -6.70
CA LYS A 347 9.27 16.10 -7.32
C LYS A 347 9.28 15.87 -8.84
N LYS A 348 10.41 15.49 -9.41
CA LYS A 348 10.57 15.27 -10.87
C LYS A 348 10.65 13.79 -11.19
N LEU A 349 9.96 13.41 -12.25
CA LEU A 349 9.96 12.08 -12.82
C LEU A 349 10.69 12.11 -14.16
N TYR A 350 11.64 11.22 -14.33
CA TYR A 350 12.45 11.12 -15.56
C TYR A 350 12.15 9.81 -16.28
N ILE A 351 11.93 9.90 -17.59
CA ILE A 351 11.86 8.75 -18.51
C ILE A 351 12.83 8.95 -19.68
N GLY A 352 13.03 7.92 -20.49
CA GLY A 352 14.04 7.96 -21.55
C GLY A 352 15.42 8.30 -21.00
N GLN A 353 16.17 9.11 -21.71
CA GLN A 353 17.49 9.54 -21.30
C GLN A 353 17.45 10.54 -20.13
N SER A 354 16.61 11.57 -20.24
CA SER A 354 16.54 12.65 -19.25
C SER A 354 15.28 13.51 -19.35
N ASP A 355 14.24 13.05 -20.04
CA ASP A 355 13.01 13.84 -20.17
C ASP A 355 12.26 13.85 -18.84
N ALA A 356 11.98 15.03 -18.31
CA ALA A 356 11.50 15.26 -16.97
C ALA A 356 10.13 15.93 -16.95
N VAL A 357 9.27 15.46 -16.04
CA VAL A 357 8.02 16.14 -15.71
C VAL A 357 7.92 16.30 -14.19
N PHE A 358 7.28 17.38 -13.74
CA PHE A 358 6.85 17.46 -12.35
C PHE A 358 5.72 16.47 -12.07
N LEU A 359 5.68 15.96 -10.86
CA LEU A 359 4.63 15.02 -10.46
C LEU A 359 3.23 15.55 -10.79
N SER A 360 2.96 16.85 -10.56
CA SER A 360 1.70 17.51 -10.88
C SER A 360 1.35 17.56 -12.38
N GLY A 361 2.30 17.28 -13.26
CA GLY A 361 2.08 17.21 -14.70
C GLY A 361 1.88 15.79 -15.25
N LEU A 362 1.87 14.77 -14.37
CA LEU A 362 1.67 13.39 -14.78
C LEU A 362 0.19 13.12 -15.09
N GLU A 363 -0.11 12.78 -16.32
CA GLU A 363 -1.46 12.41 -16.77
C GLU A 363 -1.58 10.88 -16.87
N MET A 364 -2.72 10.33 -16.41
CA MET A 364 -3.01 8.89 -16.41
C MET A 364 -4.20 8.49 -17.30
N GLY A 365 -4.92 9.44 -17.86
CA GLY A 365 -6.01 9.18 -18.82
C GLY A 365 -7.11 8.26 -18.25
N LYS A 366 -7.35 7.12 -18.93
CA LYS A 366 -8.36 6.12 -18.55
C LYS A 366 -7.77 4.85 -17.93
N VAL A 367 -6.54 4.93 -17.46
CA VAL A 367 -5.85 3.80 -16.80
C VAL A 367 -6.61 3.38 -15.54
N SER A 368 -6.81 2.09 -15.37
CA SER A 368 -7.46 1.53 -14.18
C SER A 368 -6.46 0.96 -13.20
N VAL A 369 -5.34 0.42 -13.69
CA VAL A 369 -4.25 -0.12 -12.86
C VAL A 369 -2.94 0.50 -13.32
N ALA A 370 -2.19 1.07 -12.38
CA ALA A 370 -0.84 1.55 -12.62
C ALA A 370 0.17 0.70 -11.84
N ILE A 371 1.27 0.36 -12.50
CA ILE A 371 2.44 -0.25 -11.89
C ILE A 371 3.53 0.79 -11.92
N VAL A 372 3.98 1.22 -10.76
CA VAL A 372 4.98 2.28 -10.59
C VAL A 372 6.12 1.75 -9.74
N VAL A 373 7.19 1.33 -10.40
CA VAL A 373 8.37 0.76 -9.74
C VAL A 373 9.60 1.46 -10.27
N GLY A 374 10.27 2.25 -9.45
CA GLY A 374 11.41 3.05 -9.91
C GLY A 374 12.50 3.23 -8.87
N CYS A 375 13.63 3.75 -9.33
CA CYS A 375 14.73 4.20 -8.47
C CYS A 375 14.44 5.60 -7.95
N ASN A 376 14.53 5.79 -6.65
CA ASN A 376 14.68 7.11 -6.05
C ASN A 376 16.15 7.28 -5.69
N THR A 377 16.84 8.22 -6.31
CA THR A 377 18.26 8.48 -5.99
C THR A 377 18.42 9.70 -5.09
N ALA A 378 17.35 10.41 -4.78
CA ALA A 378 17.39 11.59 -3.97
C ALA A 378 17.08 11.27 -2.51
N ASP A 379 17.58 12.08 -1.60
CA ASP A 379 17.44 12.02 -0.14
C ASP A 379 15.99 12.08 0.40
N GLY A 380 14.98 11.84 -0.45
CA GLY A 380 13.59 12.06 -0.14
C GLY A 380 12.77 10.79 -0.02
N GLU A 381 12.77 10.16 1.16
CA GLU A 381 11.84 9.10 1.56
C GLU A 381 10.35 9.48 1.37
N ILE A 382 10.08 10.77 1.25
CA ILE A 382 8.76 11.36 1.03
C ILE A 382 8.20 11.05 -0.36
N ALA A 383 9.07 10.92 -1.37
CA ALA A 383 8.63 10.76 -2.76
C ALA A 383 7.99 9.39 -3.05
N ALA A 384 8.34 8.34 -2.32
CA ALA A 384 7.90 6.98 -2.63
C ALA A 384 6.39 6.77 -2.50
N LEU A 385 5.72 7.35 -1.50
CA LEU A 385 4.25 7.30 -1.38
C LEU A 385 3.55 8.47 -2.04
N SER A 386 4.20 9.62 -2.22
CA SER A 386 3.61 10.75 -2.90
C SER A 386 3.25 10.42 -4.34
N LEU A 387 4.12 9.70 -5.06
CA LEU A 387 3.86 9.29 -6.43
C LEU A 387 2.68 8.31 -6.56
N PRO A 388 2.60 7.20 -5.81
CA PRO A 388 1.44 6.31 -5.87
C PRO A 388 0.13 7.02 -5.48
N ASN A 389 0.15 7.85 -4.45
CA ASN A 389 -1.04 8.60 -4.02
C ASN A 389 -1.47 9.60 -5.08
N PHE A 390 -0.54 10.36 -5.66
CA PHE A 390 -0.83 11.30 -6.75
C PHE A 390 -1.44 10.59 -7.95
N VAL A 391 -0.86 9.47 -8.39
CA VAL A 391 -1.37 8.67 -9.50
C VAL A 391 -2.78 8.17 -9.23
N MET A 392 -3.06 7.76 -7.99
CA MET A 392 -4.38 7.28 -7.60
C MET A 392 -5.42 8.41 -7.55
N VAL A 393 -5.11 9.52 -6.88
CA VAL A 393 -6.06 10.60 -6.63
C VAL A 393 -6.23 11.48 -7.86
N GLU A 394 -5.16 12.08 -8.35
CA GLU A 394 -5.21 13.02 -9.48
C GLU A 394 -5.34 12.27 -10.83
N GLY A 395 -4.70 11.11 -10.94
CA GLY A 395 -4.81 10.25 -12.10
C GLY A 395 -6.11 9.46 -12.19
N ASN A 396 -6.95 9.48 -11.15
CA ASN A 396 -8.18 8.69 -11.06
C ASN A 396 -7.96 7.19 -11.36
N VAL A 397 -6.82 6.65 -10.92
CA VAL A 397 -6.44 5.24 -11.05
C VAL A 397 -6.99 4.47 -9.86
N ARG A 398 -7.57 3.28 -10.11
CA ARG A 398 -8.20 2.49 -9.03
C ARG A 398 -7.20 1.86 -8.08
N VAL A 399 -6.13 1.35 -8.65
CA VAL A 399 -5.08 0.66 -7.90
C VAL A 399 -3.74 1.03 -8.47
N VAL A 400 -2.82 1.39 -7.60
CA VAL A 400 -1.41 1.59 -7.92
C VAL A 400 -0.59 0.51 -7.22
N ILE A 401 0.08 -0.33 -8.00
CA ILE A 401 1.05 -1.28 -7.47
C ILE A 401 2.42 -0.61 -7.51
N ALA A 402 3.03 -0.44 -6.36
CA ALA A 402 4.26 0.30 -6.20
C ALA A 402 5.24 -0.42 -5.26
N ALA A 403 6.37 0.21 -4.99
CA ALA A 403 7.33 -0.26 -4.00
C ALA A 403 7.40 0.69 -2.81
N LEU A 404 7.51 0.16 -1.60
CA LEU A 404 7.67 0.90 -0.34
C LEU A 404 9.02 1.61 -0.21
N THR A 405 10.04 1.09 -0.89
CA THR A 405 11.40 1.61 -0.87
C THR A 405 11.93 1.70 -2.30
N GLU A 406 13.09 2.30 -2.43
CA GLU A 406 13.79 2.32 -3.70
C GLU A 406 14.03 0.90 -4.24
N VAL A 407 13.66 0.70 -5.50
CA VAL A 407 14.01 -0.51 -6.24
C VAL A 407 15.06 -0.14 -7.28
N LEU A 408 16.28 -0.59 -7.05
CA LEU A 408 17.42 -0.14 -7.86
C LEU A 408 17.50 -0.86 -9.21
N GLY A 409 17.80 -0.09 -10.26
CA GLY A 409 18.25 -0.57 -11.55
C GLY A 409 17.37 -1.67 -12.14
N ARG A 410 18.00 -2.77 -12.58
CA ARG A 410 17.33 -3.89 -13.26
C ARG A 410 16.40 -4.70 -12.35
N HIS A 411 16.46 -4.53 -11.03
CA HIS A 411 15.45 -5.07 -10.13
C HIS A 411 14.08 -4.42 -10.38
N SER A 412 14.06 -3.10 -10.66
CA SER A 412 12.81 -2.41 -11.01
C SER A 412 12.23 -2.89 -12.34
N ASN A 413 13.05 -3.11 -13.35
CA ASN A 413 12.63 -3.70 -14.63
C ASN A 413 12.05 -5.11 -14.41
N THR A 414 12.74 -5.95 -13.61
CA THR A 414 12.29 -7.31 -13.33
C THR A 414 10.95 -7.30 -12.58
N ALA A 415 10.81 -6.45 -11.57
CA ALA A 415 9.56 -6.28 -10.83
C ALA A 415 8.43 -5.79 -11.75
N ALA A 416 8.66 -4.73 -12.52
CA ALA A 416 7.67 -4.18 -13.45
C ALA A 416 7.21 -5.23 -14.48
N LYS A 417 8.15 -6.02 -15.05
CA LYS A 417 7.84 -7.08 -16.00
C LYS A 417 6.95 -8.15 -15.36
N ILE A 418 7.34 -8.69 -14.22
CA ILE A 418 6.57 -9.74 -13.55
C ILE A 418 5.19 -9.23 -13.16
N LEU A 419 5.12 -8.06 -12.51
CA LEU A 419 3.86 -7.44 -12.09
C LEU A 419 2.93 -7.20 -13.27
N GLY A 420 3.42 -6.53 -14.32
CA GLY A 420 2.60 -6.20 -15.50
C GLY A 420 2.07 -7.44 -16.20
N THR A 421 2.92 -8.45 -16.37
CA THR A 421 2.51 -9.73 -16.97
C THR A 421 1.45 -10.42 -16.10
N LYS A 422 1.66 -10.50 -14.79
CA LYS A 422 0.73 -11.20 -13.88
C LYS A 422 -0.60 -10.50 -13.72
N VAL A 423 -0.61 -9.16 -13.64
CA VAL A 423 -1.86 -8.37 -13.62
C VAL A 423 -2.65 -8.58 -14.93
N ARG A 424 -1.97 -8.55 -16.08
CA ARG A 424 -2.60 -8.81 -17.38
C ARG A 424 -3.16 -10.23 -17.47
N GLU A 425 -2.39 -11.26 -17.08
CA GLU A 425 -2.83 -12.65 -17.05
C GLU A 425 -4.05 -12.82 -16.15
N ALA A 426 -4.00 -12.28 -14.91
CA ALA A 426 -5.11 -12.35 -13.98
C ALA A 426 -6.38 -11.69 -14.53
N SER A 427 -6.25 -10.53 -15.21
CA SER A 427 -7.40 -9.84 -15.82
C SER A 427 -8.05 -10.61 -16.98
N GLN A 428 -7.34 -11.56 -17.57
CA GLN A 428 -7.81 -12.40 -18.67
C GLN A 428 -8.24 -13.80 -18.22
N ALA A 429 -7.97 -14.16 -16.98
CA ALA A 429 -8.28 -15.47 -16.43
C ALA A 429 -9.80 -15.72 -16.33
N ALA A 430 -10.21 -16.97 -16.46
CA ALA A 430 -11.58 -17.38 -16.26
C ALA A 430 -12.00 -17.28 -14.78
N ASN A 431 -11.08 -17.56 -13.88
CA ASN A 431 -11.28 -17.38 -12.44
C ASN A 431 -10.96 -15.94 -12.04
N SER A 432 -11.77 -15.39 -11.15
CA SER A 432 -11.50 -14.07 -10.58
C SER A 432 -10.54 -14.15 -9.42
N THR A 433 -9.70 -13.13 -9.28
CA THR A 433 -8.87 -12.88 -8.09
C THR A 433 -8.93 -11.42 -7.74
N THR A 434 -8.68 -11.06 -6.49
CA THR A 434 -8.59 -9.65 -6.09
C THR A 434 -7.15 -9.14 -6.24
N VAL A 435 -6.99 -7.81 -6.33
CA VAL A 435 -5.65 -7.21 -6.39
C VAL A 435 -4.87 -7.53 -5.12
N GLY A 436 -5.53 -7.48 -3.95
CA GLY A 436 -4.87 -7.83 -2.68
C GLY A 436 -4.37 -9.28 -2.64
N GLU A 437 -5.17 -10.22 -3.12
CA GLU A 437 -4.75 -11.62 -3.26
C GLU A 437 -3.60 -11.78 -4.24
N LEU A 438 -3.69 -11.11 -5.40
CA LEU A 438 -2.64 -11.18 -6.42
C LEU A 438 -1.32 -10.61 -5.90
N VAL A 439 -1.33 -9.44 -5.26
CA VAL A 439 -0.10 -8.81 -4.75
C VAL A 439 0.52 -9.65 -3.63
N THR A 440 -0.30 -10.23 -2.75
CA THR A 440 0.19 -11.14 -1.71
C THR A 440 0.80 -12.41 -2.33
N ALA A 441 0.17 -12.99 -3.35
CA ALA A 441 0.73 -14.14 -4.07
C ALA A 441 2.03 -13.79 -4.83
N LEU A 442 2.11 -12.57 -5.38
CA LEU A 442 3.31 -12.09 -6.06
C LEU A 442 4.48 -11.90 -5.10
N ARG A 443 4.26 -11.35 -3.90
CA ARG A 443 5.31 -11.28 -2.86
C ARG A 443 5.88 -12.67 -2.56
N ARG A 444 5.01 -13.69 -2.45
CA ARG A 444 5.43 -15.08 -2.23
C ARG A 444 6.22 -15.63 -3.41
N ASP A 445 5.75 -15.40 -4.65
CA ASP A 445 6.43 -15.84 -5.88
C ASP A 445 7.82 -15.19 -6.02
N PHE A 446 7.96 -13.91 -5.72
CA PHE A 446 9.26 -13.21 -5.71
C PHE A 446 10.24 -13.86 -4.70
N LEU A 447 9.78 -14.09 -3.48
CA LEU A 447 10.63 -14.74 -2.47
C LEU A 447 10.99 -16.18 -2.84
N ALA A 448 10.04 -16.94 -3.41
CA ALA A 448 10.31 -18.30 -3.89
C ALA A 448 11.38 -18.34 -5.00
N ARG A 449 11.53 -17.25 -5.73
CA ARG A 449 12.58 -17.04 -6.75
C ARG A 449 13.86 -16.44 -6.20
N GLY A 450 13.98 -16.24 -4.89
CA GLY A 450 15.13 -15.59 -4.27
C GLY A 450 15.20 -14.07 -4.49
N ILE A 451 14.07 -13.42 -4.80
CA ILE A 451 14.01 -11.98 -5.01
C ILE A 451 13.41 -11.30 -3.77
N VAL A 452 14.28 -10.82 -2.88
CA VAL A 452 13.89 -10.16 -1.62
C VAL A 452 13.03 -8.91 -1.84
N MET A 453 13.20 -8.24 -2.96
CA MET A 453 12.41 -7.06 -3.35
C MET A 453 10.90 -7.34 -3.45
N GLY A 454 10.48 -8.62 -3.41
CA GLY A 454 9.06 -8.96 -3.27
C GLY A 454 8.40 -8.37 -2.03
N LEU A 455 9.12 -8.25 -0.92
CA LEU A 455 8.59 -7.69 0.33
C LEU A 455 8.28 -6.19 0.26
N VAL A 456 8.90 -5.44 -0.65
CA VAL A 456 8.64 -3.99 -0.80
C VAL A 456 7.40 -3.69 -1.63
N LEU A 457 6.81 -4.68 -2.29
CA LEU A 457 5.65 -4.47 -3.14
C LEU A 457 4.41 -4.13 -2.32
N ILE A 458 3.75 -3.05 -2.70
CA ILE A 458 2.50 -2.61 -2.09
C ILE A 458 1.43 -2.39 -3.16
N ALA A 459 0.17 -2.49 -2.74
CA ALA A 459 -0.97 -1.98 -3.50
C ALA A 459 -1.56 -0.80 -2.73
N VAL A 460 -1.69 0.34 -3.40
CA VAL A 460 -2.39 1.53 -2.90
C VAL A 460 -3.72 1.63 -3.62
N GLY A 461 -4.79 1.81 -2.87
CA GLY A 461 -6.17 1.76 -3.35
C GLY A 461 -6.90 0.50 -2.88
N ASP A 462 -8.06 0.26 -3.47
CA ASP A 462 -8.98 -0.82 -3.08
C ASP A 462 -8.38 -2.21 -3.40
N ALA A 463 -8.02 -2.95 -2.36
CA ALA A 463 -7.48 -4.30 -2.48
C ALA A 463 -8.50 -5.31 -3.04
N ASP A 464 -9.79 -4.94 -3.03
CA ASP A 464 -10.91 -5.78 -3.45
C ASP A 464 -11.27 -5.62 -4.94
N VAL A 465 -10.55 -4.79 -5.67
CA VAL A 465 -10.68 -4.73 -7.13
C VAL A 465 -10.48 -6.12 -7.72
N VAL A 466 -11.51 -6.59 -8.42
CA VAL A 466 -11.55 -7.93 -8.98
C VAL A 466 -10.91 -7.94 -10.38
N LEU A 467 -9.97 -8.84 -10.59
CA LEU A 467 -9.34 -9.11 -11.86
C LEU A 467 -9.91 -10.41 -12.46
N GLY A 468 -10.26 -10.39 -13.74
CA GLY A 468 -10.73 -11.58 -14.45
C GLY A 468 -12.18 -11.99 -14.11
N GLY A 469 -12.48 -13.28 -14.25
CA GLY A 469 -13.84 -13.82 -14.03
C GLY A 469 -14.78 -13.49 -15.19
N LYS A 470 -14.43 -13.92 -16.41
CA LYS A 470 -15.27 -13.81 -17.62
C LYS A 470 -16.58 -14.56 -17.48
#